data_19b5df6e771d4d8fd20e9796ee6c2a52
#
_entry.id   19b5df6e771d4d8fd20e9796ee6c2a52
#
_cell.length_a   1.000
_cell.length_b   1.000
_cell.length_c   1.000
_cell.angle_alpha   90.00
_cell.angle_beta   90.00
_cell.angle_gamma   90.00
#
_symmetry.space_group_name_H-M   'P 1'
#
loop_
_entity.id
_entity.type
_entity.pdbx_description
1 polymer ?
#
loop_
_entity_poly.entity_id
_entity_poly.type
_entity_poly.pdbx_seq_one_letter_code
_entity_poly.pdbx_strand_id
1 'polypeptide(L)'
;MLEKQEPSANTKMDVSTDEITERRKPRIVVKEGSIVPRKGHTQKRDVLADPLYNNKVVTKLINNIMLDGKKGVAQKIVYGAFNKVEEKTGKPAVEVFEEAMNNVMPVLEVKAKRIGGATYQVPIEVKPERRQALALRWLTMFSRKRGEKTMEDKLANEIMDAANGTGSAVKRKEDMHKMADAN
;
A
#
# COMPACT_ATOMS: atom_id res chain seq x y z
N MET A 1 -50.55 31.95 -56.18
CA MET A 1 -50.29 30.65 -56.80
C MET A 1 -49.32 29.94 -55.90
N LEU A 2 -49.80 28.82 -55.39
CA LEU A 2 -49.06 27.61 -54.97
C LEU A 2 -48.23 27.77 -53.70
N GLU A 3 -48.23 26.97 -52.77
CA GLU A 3 -49.03 25.81 -52.29
C GLU A 3 -48.47 25.39 -50.92
N LYS A 4 -49.36 25.08 -50.09
CA LYS A 4 -49.10 24.43 -48.79
C LYS A 4 -48.28 23.15 -48.97
N GLN A 5 -47.42 22.89 -48.05
CA GLN A 5 -47.30 21.53 -47.48
C GLN A 5 -46.59 21.56 -46.12
N GLU A 6 -47.35 21.34 -45.06
CA GLU A 6 -46.88 20.67 -43.87
C GLU A 6 -46.64 19.19 -44.20
N PRO A 7 -45.73 18.57 -43.50
CA PRO A 7 -46.17 17.38 -42.79
C PRO A 7 -45.77 17.32 -41.32
N SER A 8 -46.73 16.98 -40.54
CA SER A 8 -46.67 16.38 -39.26
C SER A 8 -45.78 15.14 -39.23
N ALA A 9 -44.97 14.99 -38.24
CA ALA A 9 -44.71 13.68 -37.63
C ALA A 9 -44.10 13.85 -36.25
N ASN A 10 -44.94 13.68 -35.29
CA ASN A 10 -44.68 13.38 -33.90
C ASN A 10 -43.92 12.04 -33.85
N THR A 11 -42.60 12.08 -33.77
CA THR A 11 -41.83 10.91 -33.47
C THR A 11 -41.54 10.90 -31.97
N LYS A 12 -42.41 10.24 -31.24
CA LYS A 12 -42.13 9.74 -29.91
C LYS A 12 -40.88 8.87 -30.01
N MET A 13 -39.78 9.33 -29.47
CA MET A 13 -38.65 8.45 -29.16
C MET A 13 -39.09 7.52 -28.02
N ASP A 14 -39.45 6.32 -28.39
CA ASP A 14 -39.50 5.19 -27.49
C ASP A 14 -38.07 4.91 -27.09
N VAL A 15 -37.68 5.48 -25.92
CA VAL A 15 -36.47 5.06 -25.21
C VAL A 15 -36.74 3.64 -24.77
N SER A 16 -36.19 2.69 -25.50
CA SER A 16 -36.30 1.28 -25.21
C SER A 16 -35.75 1.03 -23.78
N THR A 17 -36.57 0.38 -23.00
CA THR A 17 -36.33 -0.03 -21.61
C THR A 17 -35.12 -0.98 -21.48
N ASP A 18 -34.44 -1.28 -22.56
CA ASP A 18 -33.35 -2.26 -22.62
C ASP A 18 -31.96 -1.66 -22.22
N GLU A 19 -31.80 -0.33 -22.22
CA GLU A 19 -30.51 0.30 -21.88
C GLU A 19 -30.26 0.47 -20.39
N ILE A 20 -31.22 0.22 -19.51
CA ILE A 20 -31.07 0.37 -18.05
C ILE A 20 -30.57 -0.91 -17.38
N THR A 21 -30.51 -2.02 -18.08
CA THR A 21 -30.22 -3.35 -17.50
C THR A 21 -28.74 -3.73 -17.52
N GLU A 22 -27.87 -2.93 -18.15
CA GLU A 22 -26.47 -3.32 -18.40
C GLU A 22 -25.41 -2.76 -17.42
N ARG A 23 -25.82 -2.27 -16.26
CA ARG A 23 -24.89 -1.99 -15.17
C ARG A 23 -24.84 -3.08 -14.12
N ARG A 24 -25.08 -4.32 -14.48
CA ARG A 24 -24.76 -5.46 -13.63
C ARG A 24 -23.25 -5.64 -13.67
N LYS A 25 -22.61 -5.40 -12.54
CA LYS A 25 -21.21 -5.76 -12.28
C LYS A 25 -20.96 -7.15 -12.86
N PRO A 26 -19.82 -7.38 -13.57
CA PRO A 26 -19.55 -8.70 -14.13
C PRO A 26 -19.60 -9.72 -12.99
N ARG A 27 -20.55 -10.64 -13.07
CA ARG A 27 -20.54 -11.83 -12.24
C ARG A 27 -19.20 -12.51 -12.53
N ILE A 28 -18.39 -12.69 -11.50
CA ILE A 28 -17.22 -13.54 -11.58
C ILE A 28 -17.78 -14.93 -11.97
N VAL A 29 -17.60 -15.29 -13.23
CA VAL A 29 -17.90 -16.63 -13.72
C VAL A 29 -16.88 -17.54 -13.04
N VAL A 30 -17.26 -18.13 -11.93
CA VAL A 30 -16.51 -19.22 -11.32
C VAL A 30 -16.62 -20.36 -12.33
N LYS A 31 -15.52 -20.68 -13.01
CA LYS A 31 -15.45 -21.85 -13.90
C LYS A 31 -15.86 -23.06 -13.08
N GLU A 32 -16.91 -23.73 -13.50
CA GLU A 32 -17.35 -25.00 -12.92
C GLU A 32 -16.16 -25.95 -12.93
N GLY A 33 -15.80 -26.47 -11.75
CA GLY A 33 -14.64 -27.34 -11.56
C GLY A 33 -13.45 -26.71 -10.80
N SER A 34 -13.50 -25.43 -10.42
CA SER A 34 -12.50 -24.82 -9.54
C SER A 34 -12.65 -25.37 -8.11
N ILE A 35 -12.02 -26.51 -7.86
CA ILE A 35 -11.79 -26.99 -6.49
C ILE A 35 -10.97 -25.91 -5.80
N VAL A 36 -11.53 -25.25 -4.77
CA VAL A 36 -10.79 -24.28 -3.94
C VAL A 36 -9.66 -25.04 -3.26
N PRO A 37 -8.40 -24.87 -3.68
CA PRO A 37 -7.31 -25.67 -3.12
C PRO A 37 -7.11 -25.28 -1.66
N ARG A 38 -7.14 -26.24 -0.75
CA ARG A 38 -6.89 -26.03 0.68
C ARG A 38 -5.57 -25.30 0.97
N LYS A 39 -4.60 -25.43 0.08
CA LYS A 39 -3.26 -24.81 0.15
C LYS A 39 -2.92 -23.97 -1.10
N GLY A 40 -3.94 -23.57 -1.85
CA GLY A 40 -3.75 -22.77 -3.07
C GLY A 40 -3.28 -21.36 -2.79
N HIS A 41 -2.65 -20.78 -3.80
CA HIS A 41 -2.22 -19.38 -3.75
C HIS A 41 -3.44 -18.47 -3.77
N THR A 42 -3.66 -17.74 -2.68
CA THR A 42 -4.75 -16.75 -2.60
C THR A 42 -4.45 -15.57 -3.54
N GLN A 43 -5.40 -15.19 -4.37
CA GLN A 43 -5.28 -14.02 -5.22
C GLN A 43 -5.08 -12.76 -4.36
N LYS A 44 -4.06 -11.99 -4.68
CA LYS A 44 -3.79 -10.71 -4.01
C LYS A 44 -4.83 -9.69 -4.43
N ARG A 45 -5.42 -9.00 -3.46
CA ARG A 45 -6.33 -7.89 -3.74
C ARG A 45 -5.51 -6.65 -4.10
N ASP A 46 -5.86 -6.02 -5.21
CA ASP A 46 -5.30 -4.72 -5.56
C ASP A 46 -5.78 -3.65 -4.59
N VAL A 47 -4.85 -2.78 -4.20
CA VAL A 47 -5.12 -1.65 -3.33
C VAL A 47 -5.28 -0.42 -4.21
N LEU A 48 -6.38 0.33 -4.02
CA LEU A 48 -6.59 1.60 -4.70
C LEU A 48 -5.54 2.62 -4.24
N ALA A 49 -5.12 3.49 -5.16
CA ALA A 49 -4.24 4.59 -4.82
C ALA A 49 -4.89 5.57 -3.85
N ASP A 50 -4.09 6.27 -3.07
CA ASP A 50 -4.59 7.29 -2.14
C ASP A 50 -5.15 8.49 -2.91
N PRO A 51 -6.31 9.05 -2.50
CA PRO A 51 -6.95 10.14 -3.23
C PRO A 51 -6.17 11.46 -3.24
N LEU A 52 -5.34 11.74 -2.21
CA LEU A 52 -4.54 12.97 -2.13
C LEU A 52 -3.22 12.85 -2.89
N TYR A 53 -2.48 11.79 -2.64
CA TYR A 53 -1.13 11.60 -3.19
C TYR A 53 -1.09 10.70 -4.42
N ASN A 54 -2.21 10.11 -4.83
CA ASN A 54 -2.35 9.16 -5.95
C ASN A 54 -1.30 8.03 -5.94
N ASN A 55 -0.86 7.61 -4.76
CA ASN A 55 0.20 6.62 -4.56
C ASN A 55 -0.32 5.38 -3.80
N LYS A 56 -0.13 4.19 -4.39
CA LYS A 56 -0.54 2.91 -3.78
C LYS A 56 0.27 2.57 -2.52
N VAL A 57 1.51 3.06 -2.41
CA VAL A 57 2.37 2.80 -1.24
C VAL A 57 1.87 3.56 -0.03
N VAL A 58 1.38 4.79 -0.23
CA VAL A 58 0.74 5.59 0.84
C VAL A 58 -0.49 4.89 1.38
N THR A 59 -1.34 4.33 0.52
CA THR A 59 -2.50 3.54 0.97
C THR A 59 -2.07 2.31 1.78
N LYS A 60 -0.99 1.63 1.38
CA LYS A 60 -0.44 0.50 2.14
C LYS A 60 0.10 0.96 3.50
N LEU A 61 0.72 2.14 3.59
CA LEU A 61 1.16 2.74 4.85
C LEU A 61 -0.02 3.01 5.77
N ILE A 62 -1.09 3.64 5.28
CA ILE A 62 -2.33 3.89 6.03
C ILE A 62 -2.88 2.57 6.59
N ASN A 63 -2.93 1.52 5.75
CA ASN A 63 -3.41 0.21 6.19
C ASN A 63 -2.52 -0.45 7.27
N ASN A 64 -1.21 -0.19 7.27
CA ASN A 64 -0.29 -0.68 8.32
C ASN A 64 -0.44 0.09 9.63
N ILE A 65 -0.75 1.39 9.56
CA ILE A 65 -0.96 2.24 10.74
C ILE A 65 -2.33 2.01 11.35
N MET A 66 -3.30 1.63 10.54
CA MET A 66 -4.67 1.41 10.98
C MET A 66 -4.75 0.34 12.09
N LEU A 67 -5.50 0.66 13.15
CA LEU A 67 -5.87 -0.26 14.24
C LEU A 67 -7.40 -0.37 14.26
N ASP A 68 -7.90 -1.55 14.59
CA ASP A 68 -9.35 -1.84 14.79
C ASP A 68 -10.26 -1.40 13.62
N GLY A 69 -9.73 -1.37 12.39
CA GLY A 69 -10.46 -0.92 11.23
C GLY A 69 -10.70 0.60 11.13
N LYS A 70 -10.10 1.41 12.01
CA LYS A 70 -10.28 2.88 12.07
C LYS A 70 -9.47 3.58 10.98
N LYS A 71 -9.86 3.41 9.71
CA LYS A 71 -9.13 3.94 8.55
C LYS A 71 -9.06 5.46 8.52
N GLY A 72 -10.15 6.17 8.86
CA GLY A 72 -10.18 7.64 8.86
C GLY A 72 -9.18 8.27 9.83
N VAL A 73 -8.97 7.63 11.01
CA VAL A 73 -7.96 8.08 11.98
C VAL A 73 -6.55 7.84 11.42
N ALA A 74 -6.31 6.69 10.81
CA ALA A 74 -5.02 6.38 10.20
C ALA A 74 -4.68 7.34 9.05
N GLN A 75 -5.66 7.71 8.22
CA GLN A 75 -5.49 8.72 7.18
C GLN A 75 -5.08 10.07 7.76
N LYS A 76 -5.78 10.57 8.79
CA LYS A 76 -5.42 11.82 9.46
C LYS A 76 -3.99 11.80 9.98
N ILE A 77 -3.57 10.70 10.61
CA ILE A 77 -2.20 10.54 11.13
C ILE A 77 -1.17 10.61 9.99
N VAL A 78 -1.39 9.91 8.88
CA VAL A 78 -0.43 9.92 7.75
C VAL A 78 -0.38 11.30 7.10
N TYR A 79 -1.52 11.92 6.84
CA TYR A 79 -1.56 13.25 6.24
C TYR A 79 -0.95 14.31 7.15
N GLY A 80 -1.24 14.26 8.46
CA GLY A 80 -0.61 15.15 9.43
C GLY A 80 0.90 14.95 9.53
N ALA A 81 1.37 13.70 9.45
CA ALA A 81 2.80 13.40 9.41
C ALA A 81 3.47 13.93 8.13
N PHE A 82 2.84 13.77 6.97
CA PHE A 82 3.36 14.26 5.70
C PHE A 82 3.44 15.78 5.66
N ASN A 83 2.42 16.50 6.13
CA ASN A 83 2.46 17.96 6.25
C ASN A 83 3.64 18.40 7.12
N LYS A 84 3.87 17.74 8.27
CA LYS A 84 5.02 18.03 9.14
C LYS A 84 6.38 17.74 8.49
N VAL A 85 6.47 16.71 7.63
CA VAL A 85 7.66 16.42 6.84
C VAL A 85 7.91 17.54 5.84
N GLU A 86 6.89 17.99 5.12
CA GLU A 86 7.00 19.12 4.17
C GLU A 86 7.41 20.41 4.86
N GLU A 87 6.80 20.75 5.99
CA GLU A 87 7.16 21.93 6.79
C GLU A 87 8.63 21.92 7.25
N LYS A 88 9.14 20.75 7.66
CA LYS A 88 10.50 20.64 8.19
C LYS A 88 11.58 20.48 7.12
N THR A 89 11.27 19.80 6.02
CA THR A 89 12.26 19.48 4.97
C THR A 89 12.20 20.45 3.79
N GLY A 90 11.07 21.13 3.58
CA GLY A 90 10.83 21.97 2.40
C GLY A 90 10.70 21.18 1.09
N LYS A 91 10.69 19.85 1.15
CA LYS A 91 10.52 18.94 0.01
C LYS A 91 9.13 18.30 0.02
N PRO A 92 8.59 17.87 -1.15
CA PRO A 92 7.35 17.10 -1.19
C PRO A 92 7.46 15.86 -0.30
N ALA A 93 6.48 15.65 0.59
CA ALA A 93 6.51 14.53 1.54
C ALA A 93 6.61 13.16 0.87
N VAL A 94 6.04 13.02 -0.33
CA VAL A 94 6.06 11.77 -1.09
C VAL A 94 7.48 11.40 -1.51
N GLU A 95 8.28 12.38 -1.97
CA GLU A 95 9.68 12.16 -2.35
C GLU A 95 10.51 11.72 -1.14
N VAL A 96 10.39 12.44 -0.02
CA VAL A 96 11.09 12.08 1.24
C VAL A 96 10.68 10.69 1.71
N PHE A 97 9.40 10.34 1.57
CA PHE A 97 8.89 9.02 1.90
C PHE A 97 9.45 7.91 0.99
N GLU A 98 9.58 8.18 -0.31
CA GLU A 98 10.18 7.23 -1.27
C GLU A 98 11.68 7.04 -0.99
N GLU A 99 12.42 8.09 -0.67
CA GLU A 99 13.81 8.00 -0.20
C GLU A 99 13.91 7.15 1.08
N ALA A 100 13.05 7.42 2.06
CA ALA A 100 12.99 6.63 3.30
C ALA A 100 12.69 5.14 3.02
N MET A 101 11.73 4.85 2.14
CA MET A 101 11.39 3.49 1.74
C MET A 101 12.59 2.78 1.10
N ASN A 102 13.30 3.43 0.18
CA ASN A 102 14.48 2.87 -0.49
C ASN A 102 15.59 2.55 0.53
N ASN A 103 15.79 3.42 1.51
CA ASN A 103 16.79 3.23 2.56
C ASN A 103 16.42 2.08 3.52
N VAL A 104 15.14 1.83 3.77
CA VAL A 104 14.65 0.80 4.71
C VAL A 104 14.43 -0.55 4.05
N MET A 105 14.17 -0.63 2.75
CA MET A 105 13.90 -1.89 2.05
C MET A 105 15.09 -2.86 2.12
N PRO A 106 14.93 -4.08 2.70
CA PRO A 106 16.00 -5.06 2.78
C PRO A 106 16.13 -5.85 1.47
N VAL A 107 17.36 -6.19 1.09
CA VAL A 107 17.64 -7.09 -0.04
C VAL A 107 17.64 -8.55 0.38
N LEU A 108 18.17 -8.83 1.59
CA LEU A 108 18.29 -10.15 2.17
C LEU A 108 17.41 -10.31 3.41
N GLU A 109 16.92 -11.52 3.62
CA GLU A 109 16.19 -11.94 4.83
C GLU A 109 16.77 -13.28 5.31
N VAL A 110 16.81 -13.48 6.61
CA VAL A 110 17.28 -14.75 7.20
C VAL A 110 16.07 -15.63 7.51
N LYS A 111 16.12 -16.88 7.00
CA LYS A 111 15.08 -17.87 7.24
C LYS A 111 15.64 -19.06 8.00
N ALA A 112 15.01 -19.42 9.10
CA ALA A 112 15.35 -20.61 9.86
C ALA A 112 15.06 -21.88 9.03
N LYS A 113 16.08 -22.73 8.84
CA LYS A 113 15.97 -24.04 8.18
C LYS A 113 16.56 -25.11 9.09
N ARG A 114 15.82 -26.18 9.35
CA ARG A 114 16.28 -27.30 10.15
C ARG A 114 17.00 -28.30 9.26
N ILE A 115 18.25 -28.61 9.62
CA ILE A 115 19.13 -29.55 8.92
C ILE A 115 19.77 -30.45 9.97
N GLY A 116 19.60 -31.77 9.85
CA GLY A 116 20.23 -32.75 10.76
C GLY A 116 19.94 -32.54 12.25
N GLY A 117 18.76 -31.99 12.59
CA GLY A 117 18.40 -31.73 14.00
C GLY A 117 18.75 -30.32 14.51
N ALA A 118 19.71 -29.61 13.90
CA ALA A 118 20.07 -28.24 14.22
C ALA A 118 19.28 -27.24 13.34
N THR A 119 19.03 -26.04 13.89
CA THR A 119 18.36 -24.96 13.16
C THR A 119 19.39 -23.93 12.71
N TYR A 120 19.53 -23.80 11.41
CA TYR A 120 20.40 -22.82 10.75
C TYR A 120 19.59 -21.65 10.23
N GLN A 121 20.17 -20.47 10.25
CA GLN A 121 19.61 -19.28 9.65
C GLN A 121 20.20 -19.10 8.26
N VAL A 122 19.42 -19.39 7.23
CA VAL A 122 19.87 -19.34 5.83
C VAL A 122 19.46 -18.00 5.22
N PRO A 123 20.41 -17.23 4.65
CA PRO A 123 20.08 -15.99 3.95
C PRO A 123 19.36 -16.30 2.63
N ILE A 124 18.31 -15.57 2.36
CA ILE A 124 17.53 -15.64 1.12
C ILE A 124 17.25 -14.25 0.58
N GLU A 125 17.27 -14.13 -0.75
CA GLU A 125 16.87 -12.90 -1.40
C GLU A 125 15.37 -12.65 -1.24
N VAL A 126 15.00 -11.39 -0.91
CA VAL A 126 13.63 -10.99 -0.67
C VAL A 126 12.98 -10.50 -1.97
N LYS A 127 11.79 -11.02 -2.31
CA LYS A 127 11.00 -10.56 -3.46
C LYS A 127 10.60 -9.08 -3.31
N PRO A 128 10.51 -8.29 -4.39
CA PRO A 128 10.23 -6.85 -4.34
C PRO A 128 8.99 -6.46 -3.53
N GLU A 129 7.90 -7.21 -3.69
CA GLU A 129 6.67 -6.96 -2.92
C GLU A 129 6.86 -7.16 -1.41
N ARG A 130 7.66 -8.13 -1.02
CA ARG A 130 7.96 -8.41 0.38
C ARG A 130 8.94 -7.38 0.95
N ARG A 131 9.90 -6.89 0.16
CA ARG A 131 10.78 -5.77 0.55
C ARG A 131 9.96 -4.56 0.96
N GLN A 132 8.98 -4.18 0.14
CA GLN A 132 8.07 -3.07 0.41
C GLN A 132 7.24 -3.32 1.67
N ALA A 133 6.69 -4.52 1.83
CA ALA A 133 5.87 -4.86 3.00
C ALA A 133 6.69 -4.84 4.31
N LEU A 134 7.94 -5.32 4.28
CA LEU A 134 8.85 -5.28 5.43
C LEU A 134 9.22 -3.85 5.82
N ALA A 135 9.56 -3.00 4.85
CA ALA A 135 9.88 -1.60 5.08
C ALA A 135 8.71 -0.85 5.74
N LEU A 136 7.50 -0.97 5.19
CA LEU A 136 6.31 -0.35 5.77
C LEU A 136 6.03 -0.83 7.21
N ARG A 137 6.20 -2.13 7.46
CA ARG A 137 6.03 -2.72 8.80
C ARG A 137 7.07 -2.18 9.77
N TRP A 138 8.32 -2.09 9.38
CA TRP A 138 9.39 -1.59 10.24
C TRP A 138 9.21 -0.10 10.53
N LEU A 139 8.93 0.73 9.52
CA LEU A 139 8.61 2.15 9.75
C LEU A 139 7.47 2.31 10.75
N THR A 140 6.37 1.60 10.57
CA THR A 140 5.22 1.69 11.50
C THR A 140 5.57 1.17 12.91
N MET A 141 6.33 0.08 13.01
CA MET A 141 6.70 -0.52 14.30
C MET A 141 7.65 0.39 15.09
N PHE A 142 8.64 0.96 14.42
CA PHE A 142 9.62 1.81 15.08
C PHE A 142 9.08 3.21 15.37
N SER A 143 8.23 3.77 14.50
CA SER A 143 7.54 5.02 14.82
C SER A 143 6.69 4.89 16.10
N ARG A 144 5.98 3.78 16.30
CA ARG A 144 5.22 3.54 17.54
C ARG A 144 6.08 3.49 18.80
N LYS A 145 7.34 3.05 18.69
CA LYS A 145 8.28 2.94 19.81
C LYS A 145 8.97 4.26 20.19
N ARG A 146 8.82 5.30 19.36
CA ARG A 146 9.41 6.61 19.63
C ARG A 146 8.75 7.29 20.83
N GLY A 147 9.47 8.18 21.47
CA GLY A 147 9.03 8.87 22.69
C GLY A 147 8.18 10.13 22.48
N GLU A 148 7.97 10.56 21.21
CA GLU A 148 7.18 11.77 20.91
C GLU A 148 5.73 11.61 21.37
N LYS A 149 5.03 12.73 21.55
CA LYS A 149 3.69 12.76 22.14
C LYS A 149 2.61 12.24 21.19
N THR A 150 2.64 12.65 19.90
CA THR A 150 1.62 12.27 18.92
C THR A 150 2.15 11.24 17.93
N MET A 151 1.26 10.38 17.39
CA MET A 151 1.67 9.41 16.37
C MET A 151 2.08 10.08 15.06
N GLU A 152 1.53 11.27 14.77
CA GLU A 152 1.94 12.09 13.63
C GLU A 152 3.41 12.51 13.73
N ASP A 153 3.83 13.02 14.91
CA ASP A 153 5.22 13.42 15.15
C ASP A 153 6.17 12.22 15.09
N LYS A 154 5.77 11.10 15.72
CA LYS A 154 6.52 9.85 15.69
C LYS A 154 6.78 9.37 14.27
N LEU A 155 5.74 9.38 13.42
CA LEU A 155 5.83 8.93 12.04
C LEU A 155 6.64 9.91 11.19
N ALA A 156 6.40 11.21 11.32
CA ALA A 156 7.15 12.24 10.59
C ALA A 156 8.66 12.17 10.87
N ASN A 157 9.04 12.11 12.15
CA ASN A 157 10.44 12.03 12.54
C ASN A 157 11.09 10.72 12.08
N GLU A 158 10.39 9.57 12.17
CA GLU A 158 10.94 8.30 11.67
C GLU A 158 11.14 8.30 10.15
N ILE A 159 10.24 8.92 9.38
CA ILE A 159 10.38 9.05 7.93
C ILE A 159 11.58 9.95 7.59
N MET A 160 11.76 11.08 8.27
CA MET A 160 12.89 11.98 8.04
C MET A 160 14.23 11.32 8.40
N ASP A 161 14.29 10.65 9.56
CA ASP A 161 15.50 9.92 9.97
C ASP A 161 15.83 8.80 8.97
N ALA A 162 14.81 8.07 8.49
CA ALA A 162 15.00 7.02 7.50
C ALA A 162 15.44 7.56 6.14
N ALA A 163 14.93 8.72 5.70
CA ALA A 163 15.38 9.37 4.48
C ALA A 163 16.85 9.79 4.57
N ASN A 164 17.30 10.25 5.74
CA ASN A 164 18.69 10.57 6.01
C ASN A 164 19.60 9.34 6.22
N GLY A 165 19.07 8.12 6.07
CA GLY A 165 19.82 6.88 6.29
C GLY A 165 20.10 6.56 7.76
N THR A 166 19.42 7.24 8.67
CA THR A 166 19.51 7.03 10.13
C THR A 166 18.18 6.46 10.66
N GLY A 167 18.05 6.29 11.93
CA GLY A 167 16.81 5.83 12.53
C GLY A 167 16.74 4.31 12.76
N SER A 168 15.75 3.94 13.56
CA SER A 168 15.60 2.55 14.04
C SER A 168 15.17 1.58 12.95
N ALA A 169 14.42 2.05 11.96
CA ALA A 169 13.99 1.23 10.82
C ALA A 169 15.17 0.87 9.91
N VAL A 170 16.07 1.81 9.63
CA VAL A 170 17.29 1.58 8.84
C VAL A 170 18.23 0.66 9.60
N LYS A 171 18.44 0.89 10.90
CA LYS A 171 19.24 0.01 11.76
C LYS A 171 18.74 -1.43 11.72
N ARG A 172 17.42 -1.64 11.72
CA ARG A 172 16.83 -2.98 11.59
C ARG A 172 17.19 -3.67 10.28
N LYS A 173 17.22 -2.93 9.16
CA LYS A 173 17.69 -3.46 7.88
C LYS A 173 19.17 -3.88 7.97
N GLU A 174 20.02 -3.01 8.53
CA GLU A 174 21.45 -3.29 8.69
C GLU A 174 21.70 -4.53 9.56
N ASP A 175 20.99 -4.64 10.69
CA ASP A 175 21.08 -5.82 11.56
C ASP A 175 20.68 -7.11 10.82
N MET A 176 19.64 -7.03 9.97
CA MET A 176 19.21 -8.16 9.15
C MET A 176 20.30 -8.55 8.12
N HIS A 177 20.92 -7.58 7.46
CA HIS A 177 22.00 -7.81 6.50
C HIS A 177 23.25 -8.37 7.22
N LYS A 178 23.64 -7.80 8.36
CA LYS A 178 24.75 -8.34 9.18
C LYS A 178 24.52 -9.79 9.61
N MET A 179 23.27 -10.13 9.99
CA MET A 179 22.93 -11.53 10.31
C MET A 179 22.98 -12.43 9.07
N ALA A 180 22.63 -11.92 7.89
CA ALA A 180 22.73 -12.67 6.65
C ALA A 180 24.19 -12.90 6.24
N ASP A 181 25.04 -11.90 6.35
CA ASP A 181 26.47 -11.97 6.02
C ASP A 181 27.23 -12.90 6.96
N ALA A 182 26.87 -12.91 8.25
CA ALA A 182 27.47 -13.81 9.25
C ALA A 182 27.12 -15.30 9.07
N ASN A 183 26.08 -15.60 8.28
CA ASN A 183 25.62 -16.97 8.06
C ASN A 183 25.85 -17.43 6.63
#